data_b8bd8b4ebe19bfc4ed70f3891c3673f8
#
_entry.id   b8bd8b4ebe19bfc4ed70f3891c3673f8
#
_cell.length_a   1.000
_cell.length_b   1.000
_cell.length_c   1.000
_cell.angle_alpha   90.00
_cell.angle_beta   90.00
_cell.angle_gamma   90.00
#
_symmetry.space_group_name_H-M   'P 1'
#
loop_
_entity.id
_entity.type
_entity.pdbx_description
1 polymer ?
#
loop_
_entity_poly.entity_id
_entity_poly.type
_entity_poly.pdbx_seq_one_letter_code
_entity_poly.pdbx_strand_id
1 'polypeptide(L)'
;MRRSAASVRVGLISDTHGLMRPEALAALAGCDAIVHAGDIGTPEVLEALGGLAPVTAVRGNNDTGAWARGLPEVARLEIAGVRIAVIHILQQLDLAQADADVVVSGHSHKPLVIEREGLLLVNPGSAGPRRFTLPVTVAHLDLTAGMPAATIVALVPATPPSRTPGRTRAARRGSAPPPSRPPRR
;
A
#
# COMPACT_ATOMS: atom_id res chain seq x y z
N MET A 1 1.47 28.22 -29.89
CA MET A 1 1.36 26.79 -29.54
C MET A 1 1.93 26.62 -28.12
N ARG A 2 1.10 26.43 -27.12
CA ARG A 2 1.59 26.06 -25.77
C ARG A 2 2.08 24.61 -25.85
N ARG A 3 3.38 24.38 -25.59
CA ARG A 3 3.89 23.02 -25.37
C ARG A 3 3.07 22.45 -24.20
N SER A 4 2.42 21.31 -24.42
CA SER A 4 1.85 20.52 -23.33
C SER A 4 2.99 20.28 -22.34
N ALA A 5 2.81 20.69 -21.09
CA ALA A 5 3.78 20.39 -20.05
C ALA A 5 3.96 18.87 -20.04
N ALA A 6 5.19 18.41 -20.22
CA ALA A 6 5.49 16.97 -20.16
C ALA A 6 5.05 16.49 -18.77
N SER A 7 4.12 15.55 -18.72
CA SER A 7 3.75 14.86 -17.48
C SER A 7 4.74 13.75 -17.25
N VAL A 8 5.31 13.68 -16.05
CA VAL A 8 6.16 12.57 -15.61
C VAL A 8 5.35 11.68 -14.68
N ARG A 9 5.37 10.37 -14.91
CA ARG A 9 4.70 9.39 -14.05
C ARG A 9 5.70 8.60 -13.24
N VAL A 10 5.56 8.63 -11.91
CA VAL A 10 6.33 7.80 -10.98
C VAL A 10 5.47 6.67 -10.46
N GLY A 11 5.92 5.43 -10.63
CA GLY A 11 5.29 4.27 -10.04
C GLY A 11 5.67 4.13 -8.57
N LEU A 12 4.70 3.95 -7.69
CA LEU A 12 4.92 3.76 -6.26
C LEU A 12 4.50 2.35 -5.86
N ILE A 13 5.40 1.63 -5.20
CA ILE A 13 5.19 0.24 -4.74
C ILE A 13 5.80 0.06 -3.35
N SER A 14 5.24 -0.83 -2.55
CA SER A 14 5.75 -1.17 -1.22
C SER A 14 5.34 -2.57 -0.79
N ASP A 15 6.03 -3.10 0.24
CA ASP A 15 5.63 -4.30 0.97
C ASP A 15 5.43 -5.52 0.05
N THR A 16 6.38 -5.73 -0.87
CA THR A 16 6.38 -6.86 -1.81
C THR A 16 6.76 -8.17 -1.14
N HIS A 17 7.56 -8.14 -0.05
CA HIS A 17 7.98 -9.32 0.71
C HIS A 17 8.49 -10.47 -0.16
N GLY A 18 9.26 -10.16 -1.21
CA GLY A 18 9.83 -11.13 -2.14
C GLY A 18 8.86 -11.62 -3.23
N LEU A 19 7.61 -11.16 -3.23
CA LEU A 19 6.63 -11.51 -4.26
C LEU A 19 6.48 -10.40 -5.29
N MET A 20 7.05 -10.59 -6.49
CA MET A 20 6.80 -9.68 -7.60
C MET A 20 5.64 -10.19 -8.44
N ARG A 21 4.49 -9.52 -8.34
CA ARG A 21 3.29 -9.88 -9.09
C ARG A 21 3.34 -9.40 -10.53
N PRO A 22 2.94 -10.23 -11.52
CA PRO A 22 2.80 -9.78 -12.90
C PRO A 22 1.87 -8.57 -13.05
N GLU A 23 0.81 -8.49 -12.25
CA GLU A 23 -0.14 -7.38 -12.26
C GLU A 23 0.51 -6.07 -11.78
N ALA A 24 1.47 -6.14 -10.83
CA ALA A 24 2.22 -4.97 -10.38
C ALA A 24 3.18 -4.50 -11.47
N LEU A 25 3.90 -5.42 -12.13
CA LEU A 25 4.75 -5.07 -13.26
C LEU A 25 3.95 -4.44 -14.40
N ALA A 26 2.78 -5.00 -14.71
CA ALA A 26 1.91 -4.46 -15.75
C ALA A 26 1.39 -3.05 -15.40
N ALA A 27 1.01 -2.83 -14.15
CA ALA A 27 0.53 -1.52 -13.68
C ALA A 27 1.64 -0.47 -13.65
N LEU A 28 2.90 -0.86 -13.42
CA LEU A 28 4.05 0.04 -13.37
C LEU A 28 4.75 0.19 -14.74
N ALA A 29 4.34 -0.57 -15.73
CA ALA A 29 4.88 -0.44 -17.08
C ALA A 29 4.59 0.95 -17.65
N GLY A 30 5.63 1.58 -18.24
CA GLY A 30 5.53 2.92 -18.82
C GLY A 30 5.62 4.06 -17.81
N CYS A 31 5.92 3.79 -16.53
CA CYS A 31 6.36 4.81 -15.60
C CYS A 31 7.78 5.29 -15.96
N ASP A 32 8.05 6.59 -15.74
CA ASP A 32 9.37 7.19 -16.02
C ASP A 32 10.38 6.87 -14.90
N ALA A 33 9.89 6.61 -13.69
CA ALA A 33 10.67 6.18 -12.53
C ALA A 33 9.79 5.32 -11.60
N ILE A 34 10.43 4.54 -10.74
CA ILE A 34 9.74 3.71 -9.75
C ILE A 34 10.33 3.98 -8.36
N VAL A 35 9.48 4.10 -7.35
CA VAL A 35 9.84 4.23 -5.94
C VAL A 35 9.33 3.01 -5.19
N HIS A 36 10.22 2.32 -4.48
CA HIS A 36 9.87 1.23 -3.57
C HIS A 36 10.02 1.66 -2.11
N ALA A 37 8.94 1.72 -1.37
CA ALA A 37 8.90 2.23 0.00
C ALA A 37 9.19 1.15 1.08
N GLY A 38 10.05 0.17 0.77
CA GLY A 38 10.57 -0.82 1.73
C GLY A 38 9.75 -2.09 1.89
N ASP A 39 10.26 -3.02 2.71
CA ASP A 39 9.82 -4.41 2.85
C ASP A 39 9.78 -5.11 1.49
N ILE A 40 10.91 -5.03 0.81
CA ILE A 40 11.17 -5.55 -0.53
C ILE A 40 11.21 -7.08 -0.50
N GLY A 41 11.96 -7.64 0.46
CA GLY A 41 12.08 -9.06 0.74
C GLY A 41 13.24 -9.75 0.02
N THR A 42 13.45 -9.49 -1.28
CA THR A 42 14.58 -10.06 -2.05
C THR A 42 15.07 -9.10 -3.13
N PRO A 43 16.36 -9.18 -3.55
CA PRO A 43 16.92 -8.29 -4.57
C PRO A 43 16.27 -8.47 -5.95
N GLU A 44 15.75 -9.65 -6.27
CA GLU A 44 15.11 -9.94 -7.56
C GLU A 44 13.88 -9.07 -7.80
N VAL A 45 13.22 -8.58 -6.73
CA VAL A 45 12.15 -7.59 -6.84
C VAL A 45 12.66 -6.29 -7.45
N LEU A 46 13.81 -5.80 -6.96
CA LEU A 46 14.41 -4.56 -7.48
C LEU A 46 14.93 -4.75 -8.91
N GLU A 47 15.47 -5.92 -9.22
CA GLU A 47 15.92 -6.26 -10.58
C GLU A 47 14.73 -6.26 -11.56
N ALA A 48 13.61 -6.89 -11.18
CA ALA A 48 12.40 -6.91 -12.01
C ALA A 48 11.83 -5.51 -12.25
N LEU A 49 11.80 -4.65 -11.23
CA LEU A 49 11.37 -3.27 -11.34
C LEU A 49 12.36 -2.43 -12.16
N GLY A 50 13.66 -2.66 -11.97
CA GLY A 50 14.74 -2.01 -12.76
C GLY A 50 14.69 -2.31 -14.25
N GLY A 51 14.07 -3.41 -14.63
CA GLY A 51 13.78 -3.75 -16.03
C GLY A 51 12.69 -2.87 -16.67
N LEU A 52 11.90 -2.15 -15.87
CA LEU A 52 10.85 -1.24 -16.35
C LEU A 52 11.33 0.21 -16.41
N ALA A 53 11.95 0.70 -15.33
CA ALA A 53 12.39 2.10 -15.19
C ALA A 53 13.44 2.21 -14.06
N PRO A 54 14.16 3.36 -13.94
CA PRO A 54 15.04 3.62 -12.81
C PRO A 54 14.30 3.48 -11.47
N VAL A 55 14.91 2.75 -10.51
CA VAL A 55 14.31 2.45 -9.19
C VAL A 55 15.03 3.20 -8.09
N THR A 56 14.28 3.91 -7.26
CA THR A 56 14.72 4.40 -5.95
C THR A 56 14.04 3.57 -4.87
N ALA A 57 14.80 2.97 -3.95
CA ALA A 57 14.25 2.13 -2.90
C ALA A 57 14.80 2.52 -1.53
N VAL A 58 13.97 2.33 -0.48
CA VAL A 58 14.41 2.40 0.91
C VAL A 58 14.31 1.03 1.55
N ARG A 59 15.08 0.83 2.62
CA ARG A 59 15.04 -0.39 3.42
C ARG A 59 13.79 -0.41 4.30
N GLY A 60 13.05 -1.51 4.28
CA GLY A 60 12.00 -1.79 5.25
C GLY A 60 12.52 -2.53 6.49
N ASN A 61 11.69 -2.68 7.51
CA ASN A 61 12.08 -3.34 8.75
C ASN A 61 12.27 -4.86 8.60
N ASN A 62 11.72 -5.47 7.56
CA ASN A 62 11.92 -6.89 7.23
C ASN A 62 13.07 -7.14 6.25
N ASP A 63 13.70 -6.10 5.70
CA ASP A 63 14.82 -6.21 4.77
C ASP A 63 16.14 -6.38 5.53
N THR A 64 16.47 -7.61 5.94
CA THR A 64 17.61 -7.93 6.81
C THR A 64 18.81 -8.57 6.11
N GLY A 65 18.65 -8.96 4.85
CA GLY A 65 19.72 -9.58 4.06
C GLY A 65 20.92 -8.66 3.81
N ALA A 66 22.07 -9.24 3.45
CA ALA A 66 23.29 -8.48 3.15
C ALA A 66 23.09 -7.46 2.01
N TRP A 67 22.27 -7.82 1.02
CA TRP A 67 21.88 -6.97 -0.10
C TRP A 67 21.14 -5.69 0.34
N ALA A 68 20.37 -5.76 1.43
CA ALA A 68 19.58 -4.64 1.93
C ALA A 68 20.42 -3.60 2.71
N ARG A 69 21.67 -3.94 3.11
CA ARG A 69 22.54 -3.02 3.87
C ARG A 69 22.94 -1.78 3.09
N GLY A 70 22.94 -1.87 1.76
CA GLY A 70 23.23 -0.75 0.86
C GLY A 70 22.04 0.19 0.64
N LEU A 71 20.83 -0.18 1.07
CA LEU A 71 19.65 0.64 0.92
C LEU A 71 19.56 1.65 2.06
N PRO A 72 19.27 2.92 1.76
CA PRO A 72 19.05 3.94 2.79
C PRO A 72 17.73 3.68 3.55
N GLU A 73 17.62 4.18 4.77
CA GLU A 73 16.36 4.19 5.53
C GLU A 73 15.42 5.30 5.02
N VAL A 74 16.01 6.40 4.57
CA VAL A 74 15.29 7.52 3.96
C VAL A 74 15.98 7.87 2.64
N ALA A 75 15.22 7.93 1.57
CA ALA A 75 15.67 8.46 0.29
C ALA A 75 15.01 9.82 0.02
N ARG A 76 15.76 10.71 -0.63
CA ARG A 76 15.25 11.99 -1.12
C ARG A 76 15.62 12.12 -2.58
N LEU A 77 14.64 12.50 -3.39
CA LEU A 77 14.82 12.70 -4.83
C LEU A 77 13.97 13.87 -5.30
N GLU A 78 14.37 14.45 -6.39
CA GLU A 78 13.61 15.50 -7.07
C GLU A 78 13.32 15.05 -8.50
N ILE A 79 12.04 15.06 -8.87
CA ILE A 79 11.58 14.70 -10.22
C ILE A 79 10.64 15.79 -10.70
N ALA A 80 10.92 16.36 -11.88
CA ALA A 80 10.11 17.41 -12.49
C ALA A 80 9.84 18.62 -11.56
N GLY A 81 10.81 18.97 -10.69
CA GLY A 81 10.72 20.06 -9.73
C GLY A 81 9.90 19.74 -8.48
N VAL A 82 9.50 18.47 -8.28
CA VAL A 82 8.79 18.00 -7.07
C VAL A 82 9.78 17.24 -6.19
N ARG A 83 9.89 17.65 -4.92
CA ARG A 83 10.73 16.99 -3.91
C ARG A 83 9.97 15.86 -3.28
N ILE A 84 10.53 14.65 -3.33
CA ILE A 84 9.92 13.42 -2.82
C ILE A 84 10.81 12.85 -1.73
N ALA A 85 10.28 12.67 -0.54
CA ALA A 85 10.92 11.89 0.52
C ALA A 85 10.28 10.50 0.60
N VAL A 86 11.11 9.48 0.76
CA VAL A 86 10.67 8.09 0.85
C VAL A 86 11.18 7.50 2.15
N ILE A 87 10.30 6.87 2.90
CA ILE A 87 10.61 6.18 4.15
C ILE A 87 9.68 4.99 4.31
N HIS A 88 10.15 3.89 4.90
CA HIS A 88 9.25 2.76 5.10
C HIS A 88 8.21 3.00 6.21
N ILE A 89 8.63 3.46 7.38
CA ILE A 89 7.76 3.71 8.54
C ILE A 89 7.56 5.22 8.70
N LEU A 90 6.38 5.71 8.32
CA LEU A 90 6.08 7.14 8.30
C LEU A 90 6.32 7.84 9.65
N GLN A 91 6.02 7.17 10.76
CA GLN A 91 6.17 7.70 12.12
C GLN A 91 7.62 8.00 12.52
N GLN A 92 8.59 7.50 11.76
CA GLN A 92 10.03 7.74 11.98
C GLN A 92 10.54 8.99 11.24
N LEU A 93 9.70 9.65 10.45
CA LEU A 93 10.02 10.89 9.75
C LEU A 93 9.40 12.08 10.47
N ASP A 94 10.22 13.07 10.79
CA ASP A 94 9.71 14.38 11.20
C ASP A 94 9.21 15.12 9.96
N LEU A 95 7.89 15.18 9.82
CA LEU A 95 7.24 15.80 8.65
C LEU A 95 7.52 17.30 8.57
N ALA A 96 7.71 17.99 9.70
CA ALA A 96 8.02 19.42 9.71
C ALA A 96 9.42 19.71 9.15
N GLN A 97 10.31 18.73 9.14
CA GLN A 97 11.68 18.83 8.63
C GLN A 97 11.90 17.97 7.37
N ALA A 98 10.84 17.43 6.80
CA ALA A 98 10.95 16.52 5.66
C ALA A 98 11.54 17.19 4.41
N ASP A 99 11.37 18.50 4.27
CA ASP A 99 11.75 19.30 3.09
C ASP A 99 11.33 18.60 1.79
N ALA A 100 10.06 18.30 1.71
CA ALA A 100 9.46 17.54 0.60
C ALA A 100 8.07 18.08 0.27
N ASP A 101 7.66 17.90 -0.97
CA ASP A 101 6.30 18.19 -1.45
C ASP A 101 5.44 16.91 -1.38
N VAL A 102 6.11 15.74 -1.46
CA VAL A 102 5.49 14.41 -1.37
C VAL A 102 6.28 13.54 -0.40
N VAL A 103 5.59 12.82 0.49
CA VAL A 103 6.18 11.74 1.30
C VAL A 103 5.53 10.42 0.92
N VAL A 104 6.36 9.45 0.53
CA VAL A 104 5.95 8.07 0.21
C VAL A 104 6.36 7.15 1.34
N SER A 105 5.41 6.36 1.84
CA SER A 105 5.67 5.38 2.91
C SER A 105 4.99 4.04 2.65
N GLY A 106 5.40 3.00 3.39
CA GLY A 106 4.85 1.65 3.35
C GLY A 106 4.33 1.18 4.70
N HIS A 107 4.73 -0.04 5.10
CA HIS A 107 4.59 -0.68 6.40
C HIS A 107 3.17 -1.01 6.83
N SER A 108 2.22 -0.09 6.72
CA SER A 108 0.85 -0.30 7.16
C SER A 108 0.04 -1.22 6.25
N HIS A 109 0.48 -1.45 5.01
CA HIS A 109 -0.22 -2.14 3.94
C HIS A 109 -1.59 -1.52 3.56
N LYS A 110 -1.90 -0.34 4.08
CA LYS A 110 -3.16 0.37 3.83
C LYS A 110 -2.92 1.46 2.81
N PRO A 111 -3.51 1.36 1.61
CA PRO A 111 -3.38 2.42 0.63
C PRO A 111 -3.97 3.72 1.17
N LEU A 112 -3.23 4.81 0.99
CA LEU A 112 -3.60 6.13 1.48
C LEU A 112 -3.07 7.20 0.54
N VAL A 113 -3.89 8.17 0.21
CA VAL A 113 -3.51 9.44 -0.40
C VAL A 113 -4.19 10.54 0.38
N ILE A 114 -3.42 11.40 1.02
CA ILE A 114 -3.94 12.51 1.81
C ILE A 114 -3.03 13.72 1.68
N GLU A 115 -3.61 14.89 1.50
CA GLU A 115 -2.90 16.17 1.57
C GLU A 115 -3.06 16.75 2.97
N ARG A 116 -1.96 17.17 3.56
CA ARG A 116 -1.92 17.78 4.87
C ARG A 116 -0.89 18.91 4.89
N GLU A 117 -1.34 20.14 5.16
CA GLU A 117 -0.47 21.32 5.28
C GLU A 117 0.44 21.54 4.07
N GLY A 118 -0.09 21.28 2.86
CA GLY A 118 0.66 21.39 1.61
C GLY A 118 1.60 20.24 1.29
N LEU A 119 1.62 19.18 2.11
CA LEU A 119 2.40 17.97 1.93
C LEU A 119 1.49 16.82 1.47
N LEU A 120 1.80 16.20 0.35
CA LEU A 120 1.10 15.01 -0.15
C LEU A 120 1.69 13.74 0.49
N LEU A 121 0.93 13.08 1.35
CA LEU A 121 1.29 11.80 1.96
C LEU A 121 0.70 10.65 1.15
N VAL A 122 1.54 9.72 0.69
CA VAL A 122 1.14 8.57 -0.11
C VAL A 122 1.64 7.29 0.50
N ASN A 123 0.73 6.35 0.72
CA ASN A 123 1.07 4.94 0.94
C ASN A 123 0.46 4.15 -0.21
N PRO A 124 1.25 3.47 -1.06
CA PRO A 124 0.72 2.71 -2.19
C PRO A 124 -0.03 1.44 -1.76
N GLY A 125 -0.06 1.13 -0.47
CA GLY A 125 -0.51 -0.15 0.05
C GLY A 125 0.56 -1.23 -0.07
N SER A 126 0.16 -2.50 -0.13
CA SER A 126 1.06 -3.62 -0.31
C SER A 126 0.84 -4.28 -1.67
N ALA A 127 1.93 -4.52 -2.41
CA ALA A 127 1.90 -5.27 -3.67
C ALA A 127 2.25 -6.77 -3.49
N GLY A 128 2.65 -7.16 -2.28
CA GLY A 128 3.09 -8.51 -1.94
C GLY A 128 1.97 -9.47 -1.56
N PRO A 129 2.24 -10.43 -0.67
CA PRO A 129 1.24 -11.38 -0.19
C PRO A 129 0.05 -10.65 0.42
N ARG A 130 -1.16 -11.08 0.05
CA ARG A 130 -2.39 -10.49 0.58
C ARG A 130 -2.47 -10.67 2.09
N ARG A 131 -2.75 -9.58 2.80
CA ARG A 131 -2.98 -9.62 4.25
C ARG A 131 -4.43 -9.29 4.56
N PHE A 132 -5.10 -10.18 5.27
CA PHE A 132 -6.50 -10.01 5.68
C PHE A 132 -7.43 -9.65 4.50
N THR A 133 -8.25 -8.64 4.69
CA THR A 133 -9.20 -8.13 3.70
C THR A 133 -8.66 -6.96 2.88
N LEU A 134 -7.39 -6.56 3.11
CA LEU A 134 -6.81 -5.42 2.42
C LEU A 134 -6.66 -5.69 0.91
N PRO A 135 -6.81 -4.67 0.08
CA PRO A 135 -6.53 -4.79 -1.36
C PRO A 135 -5.02 -4.95 -1.58
N VAL A 136 -4.66 -5.57 -2.68
CA VAL A 136 -3.29 -5.56 -3.19
C VAL A 136 -3.18 -4.39 -4.17
N THR A 137 -2.26 -3.45 -3.92
CA THR A 137 -2.23 -2.17 -4.62
C THR A 137 -0.81 -1.71 -4.94
N VAL A 138 -0.71 -0.85 -5.93
CA VAL A 138 0.38 0.09 -6.19
C VAL A 138 -0.21 1.50 -6.30
N ALA A 139 0.61 2.51 -6.57
CA ALA A 139 0.10 3.84 -6.89
C ALA A 139 0.86 4.45 -8.07
N HIS A 140 0.20 5.38 -8.74
CA HIS A 140 0.84 6.29 -9.69
C HIS A 140 0.91 7.68 -9.06
N LEU A 141 2.06 8.33 -9.19
CA LEU A 141 2.26 9.73 -8.86
C LEU A 141 2.52 10.47 -10.17
N ASP A 142 1.53 11.20 -10.62
CA ASP A 142 1.63 12.04 -11.82
C ASP A 142 2.12 13.44 -11.44
N LEU A 143 3.19 13.87 -12.09
CA LEU A 143 3.83 15.17 -11.88
C LEU A 143 3.58 16.01 -13.13
N THR A 144 2.63 16.96 -13.03
CA THR A 144 2.27 17.84 -14.14
C THR A 144 2.51 19.28 -13.74
N ALA A 145 3.38 19.98 -14.45
CA ALA A 145 3.75 21.38 -14.17
C ALA A 145 4.18 21.63 -12.71
N GLY A 146 4.90 20.67 -12.10
CA GLY A 146 5.35 20.76 -10.71
C GLY A 146 4.27 20.46 -9.65
N MET A 147 3.09 20.02 -10.08
CA MET A 147 2.00 19.65 -9.16
C MET A 147 1.88 18.13 -9.08
N PRO A 148 2.06 17.55 -7.88
CA PRO A 148 1.92 16.10 -7.67
C PRO A 148 0.45 15.70 -7.50
N ALA A 149 0.04 14.58 -8.15
CA ALA A 149 -1.25 13.95 -7.95
C ALA A 149 -1.07 12.44 -7.86
N ALA A 150 -1.51 11.82 -6.78
CA ALA A 150 -1.38 10.39 -6.59
C ALA A 150 -2.71 9.65 -6.77
N THR A 151 -2.64 8.46 -7.39
CA THR A 151 -3.80 7.59 -7.62
C THR A 151 -3.45 6.16 -7.21
N ILE A 152 -4.26 5.55 -6.35
CA ILE A 152 -4.13 4.14 -5.98
C ILE A 152 -4.66 3.26 -7.10
N VAL A 153 -3.88 2.24 -7.46
CA VAL A 153 -4.23 1.24 -8.47
C VAL A 153 -4.42 -0.10 -7.78
N ALA A 154 -5.63 -0.61 -7.76
CA ALA A 154 -5.94 -1.91 -7.21
C ALA A 154 -5.53 -3.01 -8.21
N LEU A 155 -4.60 -3.88 -7.80
CA LEU A 155 -4.18 -5.06 -8.56
C LEU A 155 -5.12 -6.23 -8.30
N VAL A 156 -5.44 -6.42 -7.01
CA VAL A 156 -6.43 -7.40 -6.54
C VAL A 156 -7.36 -6.67 -5.56
N PRO A 157 -8.67 -6.62 -5.84
CA PRO A 157 -9.62 -5.91 -4.99
C PRO A 157 -9.64 -6.45 -3.55
N ALA A 158 -10.07 -5.61 -2.60
CA ALA A 158 -10.34 -6.05 -1.24
C ALA A 158 -11.39 -7.16 -1.23
N THR A 159 -11.19 -8.21 -0.41
CA THR A 159 -12.23 -9.20 -0.19
C THR A 159 -13.28 -8.58 0.73
N PRO A 160 -14.57 -8.57 0.37
CA PRO A 160 -15.59 -8.11 1.29
C PRO A 160 -15.55 -8.95 2.57
N PRO A 161 -15.84 -8.38 3.74
CA PRO A 161 -15.90 -9.14 4.97
C PRO A 161 -16.90 -10.28 4.79
N SER A 162 -16.49 -11.51 5.15
CA SER A 162 -17.38 -12.67 5.11
C SER A 162 -18.59 -12.36 5.99
N ARG A 163 -19.78 -12.31 5.41
CA ARG A 163 -21.02 -12.26 6.18
C ARG A 163 -21.10 -13.60 6.92
N THR A 164 -20.74 -13.61 8.18
CA THR A 164 -21.04 -14.76 9.05
C THR A 164 -22.56 -14.99 8.97
N PRO A 165 -23.04 -16.18 8.55
CA PRO A 165 -24.48 -16.43 8.58
C PRO A 165 -24.93 -16.24 10.02
N GLY A 166 -25.82 -15.26 10.25
CA GLY A 166 -26.39 -15.04 11.57
C GLY A 166 -26.93 -16.37 12.07
N ARG A 167 -26.46 -16.81 13.25
CA ARG A 167 -27.08 -17.93 13.97
C ARG A 167 -28.57 -17.61 14.07
N THR A 168 -29.37 -18.24 13.22
CA THR A 168 -30.81 -18.27 13.37
C THR A 168 -31.06 -18.84 14.77
N ARG A 169 -31.57 -18.01 15.65
CA ARG A 169 -31.98 -18.36 16.98
C ARG A 169 -33.11 -19.39 16.80
N ALA A 170 -32.79 -20.69 17.00
CA ALA A 170 -33.77 -21.74 17.01
C ALA A 170 -34.86 -21.36 18.02
N ALA A 171 -36.08 -21.18 17.53
CA ALA A 171 -37.24 -20.96 18.37
C ALA A 171 -37.35 -22.12 19.35
N ARG A 172 -37.19 -21.86 20.64
CA ARG A 172 -37.49 -22.81 21.69
C ARG A 172 -38.97 -23.15 21.54
N ARG A 173 -39.24 -24.37 21.08
CA ARG A 173 -40.57 -24.95 21.19
C ARG A 173 -40.89 -25.06 22.67
N GLY A 174 -42.01 -24.43 23.08
CA GLY A 174 -42.50 -24.45 24.44
C GLY A 174 -42.73 -25.90 24.88
N SER A 175 -42.14 -26.25 26.01
CA SER A 175 -42.44 -27.50 26.73
C SER A 175 -43.86 -27.37 27.28
N ALA A 176 -44.70 -28.33 26.91
CA ALA A 176 -46.05 -28.51 27.46
C ALA A 176 -45.97 -28.75 28.99
N PRO A 177 -46.95 -28.27 29.80
CA PRO A 177 -46.98 -28.53 31.23
C PRO A 177 -47.29 -30.00 31.53
N PRO A 178 -46.79 -30.57 32.65
CA PRO A 178 -47.03 -31.94 33.02
C PRO A 178 -48.48 -32.17 33.47
N PRO A 179 -49.04 -33.38 33.28
CA PRO A 179 -50.40 -33.69 33.65
C PRO A 179 -50.59 -33.68 35.18
N SER A 180 -51.74 -33.17 35.62
CA SER A 180 -52.18 -33.10 37.00
C SER A 180 -52.43 -34.48 37.59
N ARG A 181 -51.94 -34.73 38.80
CA ARG A 181 -52.06 -35.94 39.59
C ARG A 181 -53.47 -36.07 40.17
N PRO A 182 -54.15 -37.27 40.11
CA PRO A 182 -55.47 -37.45 40.67
C PRO A 182 -55.43 -37.49 42.22
N PRO A 183 -56.56 -37.14 42.90
CA PRO A 183 -56.64 -37.10 44.35
C PRO A 183 -56.60 -38.51 44.95
N ARG A 184 -55.87 -38.66 46.08
CA ARG A 184 -55.87 -39.85 46.88
C ARG A 184 -57.15 -39.90 47.75
N ARG A 185 -57.83 -41.04 47.77
CA ARG A 185 -58.81 -41.44 48.78
C ARG A 185 -58.09 -41.90 50.04
#